data_4b2f3fcc318517934dd8db937e8273a5
#
_entry.id   4b2f3fcc318517934dd8db937e8273a5
#
_cell.length_a   1.000
_cell.length_b   1.000
_cell.length_c   1.000
_cell.angle_alpha   90.00
_cell.angle_beta   90.00
_cell.angle_gamma   90.00
#
_symmetry.space_group_name_H-M   'P 1'
#
loop_
_entity.id
_entity.type
_entity.pdbx_description
1 polymer ?
#
loop_
_entity_poly.entity_id
_entity_poly.type
_entity_poly.pdbx_seq_one_letter_code
_entity_poly.pdbx_strand_id
1 'polypeptide(L)'
;MPESATGQLNDLPAGTQVLAEAPPHRSVLDALPERAFDNLLLVRTSASPTRTERDLRERGVDPSRVGVIPVTGSSVSYDGPLWVSERVSPSDLTGLSIQYSNALQYVREGGWVVFDNLSTLYMYADAERLYRLVSTLTRATGDAGATGVYVVASGVMQSEAYSQLRGVTSHRVEL
;
A
#
# COMPACT_ATOMS: atom_id res chain seq x y z
N MET A 1 -13.03 18.91 16.16
CA MET A 1 -13.34 18.23 14.90
C MET A 1 -12.23 17.28 14.57
N PRO A 2 -12.52 16.03 14.25
CA PRO A 2 -11.46 15.14 13.76
C PRO A 2 -10.95 15.67 12.43
N GLU A 3 -9.64 15.70 12.28
CA GLU A 3 -9.02 16.00 11.01
C GLU A 3 -9.45 15.01 9.94
N SER A 4 -9.63 15.45 8.72
CA SER A 4 -9.90 14.53 7.62
C SER A 4 -8.70 13.58 7.44
N ALA A 5 -8.97 12.36 6.98
CA ALA A 5 -7.90 11.39 6.72
C ALA A 5 -6.85 11.96 5.74
N THR A 6 -7.29 12.70 4.73
CA THR A 6 -6.40 13.38 3.79
C THR A 6 -5.51 14.40 4.50
N GLY A 7 -6.06 15.16 5.45
CA GLY A 7 -5.28 16.11 6.24
C GLY A 7 -4.23 15.42 7.09
N GLN A 8 -4.57 14.28 7.70
CA GLN A 8 -3.63 13.50 8.50
C GLN A 8 -2.43 13.02 7.67
N LEU A 9 -2.66 12.54 6.46
CA LEU A 9 -1.59 12.07 5.57
C LEU A 9 -0.83 13.22 4.92
N ASN A 10 -1.48 14.35 4.72
CA ASN A 10 -0.88 15.50 4.02
C ASN A 10 0.26 16.15 4.82
N ASP A 11 0.20 16.13 6.13
CA ASP A 11 1.15 16.83 7.01
C ASP A 11 2.37 15.97 7.38
N LEU A 12 2.48 14.75 6.87
CA LEU A 12 3.57 13.85 7.21
C LEU A 12 4.85 14.21 6.47
N PRO A 13 6.00 14.17 7.16
CA PRO A 13 7.30 14.30 6.49
C PRO A 13 7.53 13.16 5.49
N ALA A 14 8.26 13.46 4.42
CA ALA A 14 8.66 12.43 3.46
C ALA A 14 9.44 11.31 4.16
N GLY A 15 9.17 10.08 3.75
CA GLY A 15 9.81 8.90 4.35
C GLY A 15 9.09 8.32 5.57
N THR A 16 7.98 8.93 6.00
CA THR A 16 7.19 8.42 7.12
C THR A 16 6.49 7.12 6.74
N GLN A 17 6.51 6.15 7.66
CA GLN A 17 5.81 4.88 7.48
C GLN A 17 4.57 4.86 8.37
N VAL A 18 3.40 4.70 7.77
CA VAL A 18 2.10 4.89 8.43
C VAL A 18 1.31 3.59 8.45
N LEU A 19 0.82 3.20 9.61
CA LEU A 19 -0.19 2.15 9.74
C LEU A 19 -1.56 2.83 9.72
N ALA A 20 -2.39 2.47 8.74
CA ALA A 20 -3.71 3.07 8.56
C ALA A 20 -4.82 2.04 8.79
N GLU A 21 -5.78 2.36 9.63
CA GLU A 21 -6.98 1.55 9.80
C GLU A 21 -8.10 2.10 8.93
N ALA A 22 -8.76 1.23 8.18
CA ALA A 22 -9.85 1.64 7.30
C ALA A 22 -11.07 0.75 7.49
N PRO A 23 -12.29 1.32 7.47
CA PRO A 23 -13.50 0.52 7.36
C PRO A 23 -13.53 -0.20 5.99
N PRO A 24 -14.22 -1.37 5.89
CA PRO A 24 -14.15 -2.22 4.71
C PRO A 24 -14.53 -1.57 3.38
N HIS A 25 -15.37 -0.56 3.41
CA HIS A 25 -15.89 0.10 2.21
C HIS A 25 -15.11 1.34 1.79
N ARG A 26 -14.08 1.73 2.57
CA ARG A 26 -13.33 2.96 2.28
C ARG A 26 -12.11 2.66 1.40
N SER A 27 -11.99 3.39 0.30
CA SER A 27 -10.80 3.33 -0.54
C SER A 27 -9.68 4.20 0.04
N VAL A 28 -8.48 3.64 0.14
CA VAL A 28 -7.31 4.40 0.56
C VAL A 28 -6.98 5.54 -0.41
N LEU A 29 -7.34 5.40 -1.69
CA LEU A 29 -7.10 6.43 -2.70
C LEU A 29 -7.80 7.74 -2.36
N ASP A 30 -8.96 7.67 -1.68
CA ASP A 30 -9.71 8.87 -1.26
C ASP A 30 -9.00 9.62 -0.14
N ALA A 31 -8.11 8.97 0.59
CA ALA A 31 -7.40 9.55 1.73
C ALA A 31 -6.04 10.12 1.36
N LEU A 32 -5.50 9.79 0.20
CA LEU A 32 -4.17 10.24 -0.21
C LEU A 32 -4.15 11.71 -0.58
N PRO A 33 -3.11 12.45 -0.18
CA PRO A 33 -2.92 13.81 -0.67
C PRO A 33 -2.58 13.82 -2.16
N GLU A 34 -2.90 14.90 -2.84
CA GLU A 34 -2.71 15.04 -4.29
C GLU A 34 -1.26 14.74 -4.71
N ARG A 35 -0.28 15.20 -3.92
CA ARG A 35 1.14 14.96 -4.24
C ARG A 35 1.53 13.48 -4.24
N ALA A 36 0.77 12.62 -3.55
CA ALA A 36 1.05 11.18 -3.53
C ALA A 36 0.94 10.56 -4.93
N PHE A 37 0.10 11.11 -5.78
CA PHE A 37 -0.14 10.59 -7.13
C PHE A 37 0.93 11.00 -8.15
N ASP A 38 1.91 11.79 -7.78
CA ASP A 38 2.99 12.19 -8.68
C ASP A 38 4.00 11.06 -8.92
N ASN A 39 4.18 10.19 -7.93
CA ASN A 39 5.04 9.01 -8.03
C ASN A 39 4.53 7.99 -6.99
N LEU A 40 3.67 7.09 -7.41
CA LEU A 40 2.93 6.20 -6.53
C LEU A 40 3.10 4.75 -6.94
N LEU A 41 3.40 3.89 -5.97
CA LEU A 41 3.36 2.44 -6.11
C LEU A 41 2.20 1.90 -5.25
N LEU A 42 1.26 1.20 -5.87
CA LEU A 42 0.14 0.56 -5.18
C LEU A 42 0.36 -0.95 -5.15
N VAL A 43 0.30 -1.53 -3.97
CA VAL A 43 0.16 -2.97 -3.80
C VAL A 43 -1.33 -3.25 -3.60
N ARG A 44 -1.94 -3.87 -4.61
CA ARG A 44 -3.40 -3.98 -4.71
C ARG A 44 -3.86 -5.40 -4.48
N THR A 45 -4.62 -5.60 -3.42
CA THR A 45 -5.26 -6.89 -3.11
C THR A 45 -6.76 -6.90 -3.45
N SER A 46 -7.35 -5.72 -3.63
CA SER A 46 -8.80 -5.53 -3.70
C SER A 46 -9.33 -5.11 -5.06
N ALA A 47 -8.45 -4.83 -6.02
CA ALA A 47 -8.88 -4.38 -7.35
C ALA A 47 -7.87 -4.80 -8.43
N SER A 48 -8.38 -5.07 -9.63
CA SER A 48 -7.56 -5.34 -10.81
C SER A 48 -6.84 -4.08 -11.29
N PRO A 49 -5.76 -4.20 -12.09
CA PRO A 49 -5.15 -3.04 -12.72
C PRO A 49 -6.13 -2.21 -13.57
N THR A 50 -7.02 -2.85 -14.30
CA THR A 50 -8.04 -2.16 -15.09
C THR A 50 -8.95 -1.30 -14.24
N ARG A 51 -9.43 -1.84 -13.12
CA ARG A 51 -10.24 -1.08 -12.18
C ARG A 51 -9.45 0.01 -11.51
N THR A 52 -8.20 -0.24 -11.17
CA THR A 52 -7.30 0.75 -10.58
C THR A 52 -7.10 1.94 -11.52
N GLU A 53 -6.86 1.69 -12.80
CA GLU A 53 -6.76 2.76 -13.80
C GLU A 53 -8.01 3.61 -13.84
N ARG A 54 -9.18 2.98 -13.87
CA ARG A 54 -10.47 3.71 -13.88
C ARG A 54 -10.62 4.58 -12.63
N ASP A 55 -10.33 4.03 -11.45
CA ASP A 55 -10.42 4.76 -10.19
C ASP A 55 -9.48 5.97 -10.16
N LEU A 56 -8.29 5.84 -10.73
CA LEU A 56 -7.35 6.95 -10.85
C LEU A 56 -7.84 8.03 -11.81
N ARG A 57 -8.38 7.64 -12.97
CA ARG A 57 -8.91 8.59 -13.95
C ARG A 57 -10.11 9.36 -13.42
N GLU A 58 -10.96 8.72 -12.64
CA GLU A 58 -12.09 9.38 -11.98
C GLU A 58 -11.63 10.48 -11.01
N ARG A 59 -10.41 10.36 -10.49
CA ARG A 59 -9.79 11.36 -9.61
C ARG A 59 -8.93 12.38 -10.35
N GLY A 60 -8.88 12.32 -11.67
CA GLY A 60 -8.05 13.21 -12.47
C GLY A 60 -6.56 12.89 -12.41
N VAL A 61 -6.20 11.68 -12.00
CA VAL A 61 -4.81 11.24 -11.86
C VAL A 61 -4.32 10.62 -13.18
N ASP A 62 -3.12 10.99 -13.61
CA ASP A 62 -2.45 10.37 -14.76
C ASP A 62 -1.95 8.98 -14.38
N PRO A 63 -2.54 7.91 -14.96
CA PRO A 63 -2.12 6.54 -14.61
C PRO A 63 -0.67 6.22 -14.99
N SER A 64 -0.06 6.95 -15.91
CA SER A 64 1.35 6.69 -16.29
C SER A 64 2.35 6.99 -15.16
N ARG A 65 1.90 7.67 -14.11
CA ARG A 65 2.72 7.99 -12.92
C ARG A 65 2.55 6.97 -11.80
N VAL A 66 1.76 5.94 -12.03
CA VAL A 66 1.38 4.97 -11.00
C VAL A 66 1.81 3.57 -11.40
N GLY A 67 2.44 2.86 -10.49
CA GLY A 67 2.74 1.44 -10.61
C GLY A 67 1.82 0.60 -9.73
N VAL A 68 1.55 -0.63 -10.15
CA VAL A 68 0.69 -1.57 -9.43
C VAL A 68 1.36 -2.92 -9.33
N ILE A 69 1.40 -3.46 -8.12
CA ILE A 69 1.71 -4.87 -7.87
C ILE A 69 0.39 -5.57 -7.58
N PRO A 70 -0.14 -6.38 -8.51
CA PRO A 70 -1.38 -7.10 -8.25
C PRO A 70 -1.13 -8.33 -7.38
N VAL A 71 -1.80 -8.38 -6.23
CA VAL A 71 -1.74 -9.51 -5.30
C VAL A 71 -3.08 -10.24 -5.40
N THR A 72 -3.08 -11.34 -6.14
CA THR A 72 -4.30 -12.09 -6.45
C THR A 72 -3.98 -13.51 -6.90
N GLY A 73 -4.88 -14.43 -6.62
CA GLY A 73 -4.82 -15.79 -7.17
C GLY A 73 -5.31 -15.90 -8.62
N SER A 74 -5.93 -14.85 -9.13
CA SER A 74 -6.49 -14.85 -10.50
C SER A 74 -5.48 -14.37 -11.52
N SER A 75 -5.65 -14.80 -12.77
CA SER A 75 -4.83 -14.29 -13.88
C SER A 75 -5.05 -12.79 -14.08
N VAL A 76 -3.97 -12.09 -14.40
CA VAL A 76 -4.01 -10.66 -14.68
C VAL A 76 -3.65 -10.43 -16.13
N SER A 77 -4.53 -9.74 -16.86
CA SER A 77 -4.30 -9.30 -18.24
C SER A 77 -4.57 -7.80 -18.28
N TYR A 78 -3.55 -7.01 -18.59
CA TYR A 78 -3.65 -5.57 -18.61
C TYR A 78 -2.71 -4.99 -19.67
N ASP A 79 -3.21 -4.04 -20.43
CA ASP A 79 -2.48 -3.43 -21.55
C ASP A 79 -2.71 -1.90 -21.59
N GLY A 80 -2.67 -1.28 -20.44
CA GLY A 80 -2.87 0.17 -20.28
C GLY A 80 -1.61 0.92 -19.87
N PRO A 81 -1.76 2.19 -19.46
CA PRO A 81 -0.63 3.07 -19.14
C PRO A 81 -0.01 2.84 -17.76
N LEU A 82 -0.66 2.09 -16.86
CA LEU A 82 -0.07 1.75 -15.57
C LEU A 82 1.16 0.87 -15.77
N TRP A 83 2.20 1.08 -14.99
CA TRP A 83 3.22 0.05 -14.84
C TRP A 83 2.66 -1.06 -13.95
N VAL A 84 2.67 -2.29 -14.42
CA VAL A 84 2.11 -3.43 -13.67
C VAL A 84 3.17 -4.53 -13.60
N SER A 85 3.48 -4.97 -12.37
CA SER A 85 4.38 -6.10 -12.16
C SER A 85 3.71 -7.43 -12.52
N GLU A 86 4.46 -8.50 -12.47
CA GLU A 86 3.86 -9.84 -12.45
C GLU A 86 2.96 -9.96 -11.23
N ARG A 87 1.86 -10.70 -11.38
CA ARG A 87 0.98 -10.95 -10.25
C ARG A 87 1.67 -11.80 -9.18
N VAL A 88 1.27 -11.57 -7.94
CA VAL A 88 1.78 -12.33 -6.79
C VAL A 88 0.59 -12.99 -6.11
N SER A 89 0.69 -14.28 -5.81
CA SER A 89 -0.32 -14.95 -4.99
C SER A 89 -0.31 -14.38 -3.57
N PRO A 90 -1.47 -14.18 -2.92
CA PRO A 90 -1.53 -13.69 -1.53
C PRO A 90 -0.79 -14.57 -0.51
N SER A 91 -0.53 -15.82 -0.84
CA SER A 91 0.24 -16.75 0.01
C SER A 91 1.75 -16.72 -0.25
N ASP A 92 2.20 -16.04 -1.30
CA ASP A 92 3.60 -15.98 -1.73
C ASP A 92 4.28 -14.70 -1.24
N LEU A 93 4.64 -14.65 0.03
CA LEU A 93 5.29 -13.47 0.61
C LEU A 93 6.70 -13.25 0.04
N THR A 94 7.40 -14.30 -0.31
CA THR A 94 8.72 -14.20 -0.95
C THR A 94 8.61 -13.56 -2.33
N GLY A 95 7.66 -14.02 -3.14
CA GLY A 95 7.38 -13.42 -4.45
C GLY A 95 6.99 -11.96 -4.34
N LEU A 96 6.19 -11.62 -3.33
CA LEU A 96 5.81 -10.23 -3.06
C LEU A 96 7.04 -9.37 -2.75
N SER A 97 7.95 -9.85 -1.90
CA SER A 97 9.18 -9.13 -1.58
C SER A 97 10.04 -8.88 -2.82
N ILE A 98 10.12 -9.85 -3.72
CA ILE A 98 10.88 -9.72 -4.97
C ILE A 98 10.26 -8.66 -5.88
N GLN A 99 8.95 -8.73 -6.11
CA GLN A 99 8.26 -7.75 -6.96
C GLN A 99 8.31 -6.35 -6.36
N TYR A 100 8.17 -6.26 -5.04
CA TYR A 100 8.28 -5.00 -4.32
C TYR A 100 9.66 -4.36 -4.49
N SER A 101 10.74 -5.14 -4.30
CA SER A 101 12.10 -4.63 -4.47
C SER A 101 12.35 -4.15 -5.91
N ASN A 102 11.85 -4.89 -6.89
CA ASN A 102 11.98 -4.50 -8.29
C ASN A 102 11.20 -3.21 -8.61
N ALA A 103 10.00 -3.08 -8.06
CA ALA A 103 9.16 -1.89 -8.27
C ALA A 103 9.69 -0.67 -7.54
N LEU A 104 10.27 -0.87 -6.35
CA LEU A 104 10.72 0.23 -5.49
C LEU A 104 11.83 1.06 -6.15
N GLN A 105 12.64 0.49 -7.06
CA GLN A 105 13.66 1.25 -7.80
C GLN A 105 13.07 2.40 -8.63
N TYR A 106 11.79 2.35 -8.97
CA TYR A 106 11.09 3.39 -9.72
C TYR A 106 10.40 4.41 -8.81
N VAL A 107 10.41 4.19 -7.50
CA VAL A 107 9.88 5.13 -6.51
C VAL A 107 11.01 6.06 -6.09
N ARG A 108 10.81 7.35 -6.32
CA ARG A 108 11.82 8.37 -6.03
C ARG A 108 11.70 8.87 -4.60
N GLU A 109 12.72 9.55 -4.11
CA GLU A 109 12.63 10.30 -2.86
C GLU A 109 11.42 11.24 -2.90
N GLY A 110 10.61 11.20 -1.87
CA GLY A 110 9.33 11.94 -1.84
C GLY A 110 8.16 11.21 -2.49
N GLY A 111 8.40 10.05 -3.12
CA GLY A 111 7.33 9.20 -3.65
C GLY A 111 6.53 8.52 -2.55
N TRP A 112 5.50 7.79 -2.96
CA TRP A 112 4.58 7.11 -2.04
C TRP A 112 4.41 5.65 -2.43
N VAL A 113 4.30 4.80 -1.41
CA VAL A 113 3.94 3.40 -1.56
C VAL A 113 2.72 3.12 -0.69
N VAL A 114 1.71 2.49 -1.26
CA VAL A 114 0.47 2.19 -0.53
C VAL A 114 0.15 0.71 -0.66
N PHE A 115 0.05 0.04 0.49
CA PHE A 115 -0.53 -1.29 0.62
C PHE A 115 -2.02 -1.12 0.91
N ASP A 116 -2.89 -1.54 0.01
CA ASP A 116 -4.32 -1.27 0.15
C ASP A 116 -5.00 -2.09 1.25
N ASN A 117 -4.51 -3.29 1.54
CA ASN A 117 -5.06 -4.09 2.63
C ASN A 117 -4.13 -5.23 3.07
N LEU A 118 -3.35 -5.00 4.13
CA LEU A 118 -2.52 -6.04 4.75
C LEU A 118 -3.35 -7.18 5.36
N SER A 119 -4.59 -6.91 5.73
CA SER A 119 -5.46 -7.93 6.32
C SER A 119 -5.72 -9.09 5.36
N THR A 120 -5.67 -8.86 4.05
CA THR A 120 -5.76 -9.91 3.05
C THR A 120 -4.59 -10.89 3.20
N LEU A 121 -3.38 -10.38 3.36
CA LEU A 121 -2.19 -11.23 3.56
C LEU A 121 -2.25 -11.97 4.90
N TYR A 122 -2.81 -11.35 5.93
CA TYR A 122 -2.99 -11.95 7.25
C TYR A 122 -3.87 -13.21 7.22
N MET A 123 -4.74 -13.32 6.24
CA MET A 123 -5.57 -14.51 6.03
C MET A 123 -4.77 -15.71 5.49
N TYR A 124 -3.62 -15.48 4.86
CA TYR A 124 -2.82 -16.50 4.18
C TYR A 124 -1.48 -16.79 4.87
N ALA A 125 -1.07 -15.96 5.81
CA ALA A 125 0.20 -16.09 6.51
C ALA A 125 -0.01 -15.88 8.00
N ASP A 126 0.86 -16.49 8.82
CA ASP A 126 0.83 -16.22 10.26
C ASP A 126 1.32 -14.79 10.58
N ALA A 127 1.02 -14.34 11.79
CA ALA A 127 1.36 -13.00 12.24
C ALA A 127 2.87 -12.72 12.21
N GLU A 128 3.69 -13.72 12.53
CA GLU A 128 5.15 -13.57 12.53
C GLU A 128 5.71 -13.34 11.13
N ARG A 129 5.24 -14.10 10.15
CA ARG A 129 5.67 -13.94 8.76
C ARG A 129 5.23 -12.59 8.19
N LEU A 130 4.02 -12.19 8.49
CA LEU A 130 3.50 -10.88 8.06
C LEU A 130 4.33 -9.75 8.70
N TYR A 131 4.62 -9.86 9.99
CA TYR A 131 5.46 -8.89 10.69
C TYR A 131 6.84 -8.75 10.03
N ARG A 132 7.50 -9.87 9.73
CA ARG A 132 8.80 -9.84 9.07
C ARG A 132 8.73 -9.18 7.70
N LEU A 133 7.70 -9.48 6.93
CA LEU A 133 7.48 -8.85 5.63
C LEU A 133 7.34 -7.34 5.79
N VAL A 134 6.42 -6.88 6.62
CA VAL A 134 6.16 -5.46 6.82
C VAL A 134 7.39 -4.74 7.37
N SER A 135 8.12 -5.36 8.30
CA SER A 135 9.38 -4.80 8.81
C SER A 135 10.41 -4.58 7.69
N THR A 136 10.54 -5.55 6.77
CA THR A 136 11.42 -5.42 5.62
C THR A 136 10.96 -4.32 4.67
N LEU A 137 9.67 -4.29 4.37
CA LEU A 137 9.10 -3.31 3.43
C LEU A 137 9.17 -1.88 3.97
N THR A 138 8.87 -1.67 5.24
CA THR A 138 8.94 -0.33 5.86
C THR A 138 10.36 0.20 5.86
N ARG A 139 11.33 -0.66 6.13
CA ARG A 139 12.75 -0.27 6.09
C ARG A 139 13.19 0.10 4.68
N ALA A 140 12.90 -0.74 3.70
CA ALA A 140 13.26 -0.47 2.31
C ALA A 140 12.61 0.79 1.76
N THR A 141 11.34 1.01 2.08
CA THR A 141 10.57 2.18 1.66
C THR A 141 11.13 3.45 2.29
N GLY A 142 11.43 3.41 3.58
CA GLY A 142 12.05 4.53 4.30
C GLY A 142 13.45 4.85 3.77
N ASP A 143 14.26 3.84 3.46
CA ASP A 143 15.60 4.03 2.90
C ASP A 143 15.55 4.66 1.50
N ALA A 144 14.49 4.41 0.74
CA ALA A 144 14.24 5.08 -0.54
C ALA A 144 13.74 6.51 -0.41
N GLY A 145 13.49 6.98 0.81
CA GLY A 145 12.92 8.32 1.06
C GLY A 145 11.44 8.42 0.69
N ALA A 146 10.75 7.31 0.56
CA ALA A 146 9.33 7.26 0.20
C ALA A 146 8.44 7.12 1.44
N THR A 147 7.25 7.72 1.38
CA THR A 147 6.23 7.56 2.40
C THR A 147 5.46 6.27 2.15
N GLY A 148 5.36 5.42 3.16
CA GLY A 148 4.61 4.17 3.09
C GLY A 148 3.31 4.27 3.87
N VAL A 149 2.21 3.81 3.27
CA VAL A 149 0.91 3.68 3.92
C VAL A 149 0.48 2.22 3.86
N TYR A 150 0.34 1.61 5.02
CA TYR A 150 0.02 0.19 5.16
C TYR A 150 -1.36 0.08 5.79
N VAL A 151 -2.35 -0.29 4.99
CA VAL A 151 -3.75 -0.29 5.40
C VAL A 151 -4.15 -1.64 5.98
N VAL A 152 -4.80 -1.61 7.12
CA VAL A 152 -5.44 -2.79 7.74
C VAL A 152 -6.93 -2.52 7.90
N ALA A 153 -7.73 -3.56 7.73
CA ALA A 153 -9.17 -3.45 7.97
C ALA A 153 -9.45 -3.36 9.48
N SER A 154 -10.29 -2.43 9.87
CA SER A 154 -10.65 -2.22 11.28
C SER A 154 -11.23 -3.49 11.90
N GLY A 155 -10.71 -3.90 13.04
CA GLY A 155 -11.23 -5.01 13.83
C GLY A 155 -10.92 -6.41 13.31
N VAL A 156 -10.13 -6.55 12.25
CA VAL A 156 -9.82 -7.86 11.64
C VAL A 156 -8.60 -8.52 12.28
N MET A 157 -7.58 -7.75 12.64
CA MET A 157 -6.36 -8.30 13.23
C MET A 157 -6.47 -8.43 14.74
N GLN A 158 -5.87 -9.50 15.28
CA GLN A 158 -5.72 -9.65 16.73
C GLN A 158 -4.82 -8.54 17.28
N SER A 159 -5.08 -8.13 18.52
CA SER A 159 -4.39 -7.02 19.17
C SER A 159 -2.87 -7.16 19.19
N GLU A 160 -2.36 -8.38 19.41
CA GLU A 160 -0.92 -8.63 19.44
C GLU A 160 -0.29 -8.45 18.05
N ALA A 161 -0.90 -9.00 17.00
CA ALA A 161 -0.43 -8.85 15.63
C ALA A 161 -0.46 -7.37 15.20
N TYR A 162 -1.52 -6.67 15.52
CA TYR A 162 -1.64 -5.23 15.26
C TYR A 162 -0.56 -4.42 15.98
N SER A 163 -0.30 -4.73 17.25
CA SER A 163 0.74 -4.04 18.04
C SER A 163 2.13 -4.25 17.46
N GLN A 164 2.42 -5.42 16.91
CA GLN A 164 3.70 -5.69 16.24
C GLN A 164 3.85 -4.82 14.99
N LEU A 165 2.80 -4.64 14.19
CA LEU A 165 2.84 -3.77 13.02
C LEU A 165 3.02 -2.31 13.41
N ARG A 166 2.39 -1.87 14.48
CA ARG A 166 2.63 -0.52 15.03
C ARG A 166 4.08 -0.30 15.41
N GLY A 167 4.76 -1.33 15.88
CA GLY A 167 6.16 -1.25 16.28
C GLY A 167 7.13 -1.00 15.13
N VAL A 168 6.75 -1.29 13.88
CA VAL A 168 7.58 -1.08 12.69
C VAL A 168 7.14 0.12 11.85
N THR A 169 6.11 0.82 12.29
CA THR A 169 5.63 2.06 11.67
C THR A 169 5.79 3.22 12.63
N SER A 170 5.88 4.43 12.12
CA SER A 170 6.12 5.62 12.95
C SER A 170 4.85 6.41 13.27
N HIS A 171 3.79 6.19 12.51
CA HIS A 171 2.50 6.89 12.70
C HIS A 171 1.34 5.92 12.54
N ARG A 172 0.22 6.27 13.16
CA ARG A 172 -1.05 5.58 13.02
C ARG A 172 -2.13 6.59 12.65
N VAL A 173 -2.95 6.25 11.66
CA VAL A 173 -4.10 7.06 11.26
C VAL A 173 -5.34 6.18 11.11
N GLU A 174 -6.50 6.77 11.26
CA GLU A 174 -7.80 6.15 10.98
C GLU A 174 -8.42 6.84 9.76
N LEU A 175 -8.73 6.03 8.75
CA LEU A 175 -9.29 6.54 7.48
C LEU A 175 -10.80 6.64 7.50
#